data_bb554ed1ef2a064fb96b96e8b6a67547
#
_entry.id   bb554ed1ef2a064fb96b96e8b6a67547
#
_cell.length_a   1.000
_cell.length_b   1.000
_cell.length_c   1.000
_cell.angle_alpha   90.00
_cell.angle_beta   90.00
_cell.angle_gamma   90.00
#
_symmetry.space_group_name_H-M   'P 1'
#
loop_
_entity.id
_entity.type
_entity.pdbx_description
1 polymer ?
#
loop_
_entity_poly.entity_id
_entity_poly.type
_entity_poly.pdbx_seq_one_letter_code
_entity_poly.pdbx_strand_id
1 'polypeptide(L)' 'MKHNELKKIMSSLDISQADLCRICFDQVTNSDRVIVSTWLSGRKPIPRWVKQLLKYYKESKK' A
#
# COMPACT_ATOMS: atom_id res chain seq x y z
N MET A 1 1.47 4.73 10.43
CA MET A 1 2.28 3.61 9.86
C MET A 1 3.56 4.17 9.27
N LYS A 2 4.67 3.52 9.56
CA LYS A 2 5.96 3.91 8.98
C LYS A 2 6.18 3.21 7.66
N HIS A 3 7.00 3.79 6.77
CA HIS A 3 7.26 3.22 5.45
C HIS A 3 7.86 1.81 5.53
N ASN A 4 8.69 1.53 6.54
CA ASN A 4 9.25 0.19 6.74
C ASN A 4 8.17 -0.84 7.08
N GLU A 5 7.18 -0.43 7.84
CA GLU A 5 6.03 -1.26 8.17
C GLU A 5 5.21 -1.60 6.93
N LEU A 6 4.98 -0.61 6.07
CA LEU A 6 4.27 -0.82 4.81
C LEU A 6 5.01 -1.82 3.93
N LYS A 7 6.33 -1.69 3.83
CA LYS A 7 7.13 -2.65 3.06
C LYS A 7 7.01 -4.08 3.60
N LYS A 8 7.02 -4.22 4.92
CA LYS A 8 6.86 -5.54 5.55
C LYS A 8 5.49 -6.14 5.26
N ILE A 9 4.45 -5.33 5.34
CA ILE A 9 3.10 -5.80 5.06
C ILE A 9 2.97 -6.23 3.61
N MET A 10 3.48 -5.45 2.68
CA MET A 10 3.47 -5.79 1.26
C MET A 10 4.22 -7.09 0.99
N SER A 11 5.38 -7.25 1.60
CA SER A 11 6.16 -8.47 1.46
C SER A 11 5.41 -9.68 2.03
N SER A 12 4.79 -9.51 3.19
CA SER A 12 4.01 -10.56 3.84
C SER A 12 2.81 -10.99 3.00
N LEU A 13 2.19 -10.05 2.30
CA LEU A 13 1.03 -10.32 1.45
C LEU A 13 1.42 -10.68 0.02
N ASP A 14 2.70 -10.59 -0.30
CA ASP A 14 3.23 -10.85 -1.64
C ASP A 14 2.57 -9.96 -2.69
N ILE A 15 2.44 -8.67 -2.39
CA ILE A 15 1.84 -7.69 -3.29
C ILE A 15 2.90 -6.69 -3.76
N SER A 16 2.74 -6.22 -5.00
CA SER A 16 3.62 -5.22 -5.60
C SER A 16 3.04 -3.82 -5.40
N GLN A 17 3.78 -2.79 -5.85
CA GLN A 17 3.29 -1.42 -5.85
C GLN A 17 2.02 -1.28 -6.69
N ALA A 18 1.97 -1.96 -7.84
CA ALA A 18 0.79 -1.93 -8.70
C ALA A 18 -0.42 -2.55 -7.98
N ASP A 19 -0.20 -3.65 -7.27
CA ASP A 19 -1.26 -4.27 -6.48
C ASP A 19 -1.76 -3.34 -5.40
N LEU A 20 -0.85 -2.63 -4.73
CA LEU A 20 -1.23 -1.66 -3.71
C LEU A 20 -2.05 -0.52 -4.30
N CYS A 21 -1.70 -0.05 -5.50
CA CYS A 21 -2.50 0.96 -6.19
C CYS A 21 -3.92 0.48 -6.44
N ARG A 22 -4.08 -0.76 -6.87
CA ARG A 22 -5.41 -1.33 -7.10
C ARG A 22 -6.21 -1.43 -5.81
N ILE A 23 -5.56 -1.82 -4.73
CA ILE A 23 -6.22 -1.94 -3.42
C ILE A 23 -6.67 -0.58 -2.91
N CYS A 24 -5.81 0.43 -3.05
CA CYS A 24 -6.07 1.75 -2.49
C CYS A 24 -6.93 2.64 -3.38
N PHE A 25 -6.76 2.55 -4.70
CA PHE A 25 -7.37 3.49 -5.64
C PHE A 25 -8.24 2.81 -6.71
N ASP A 26 -8.31 1.48 -6.69
CA ASP A 26 -9.05 0.69 -7.66
C ASP A 26 -8.59 0.91 -9.11
N GLN A 27 -7.37 1.41 -9.28
CA GLN A 27 -6.77 1.68 -10.59
C GLN A 27 -5.26 1.78 -10.44
N VAL A 28 -4.57 1.65 -11.57
CA VAL A 28 -3.12 1.80 -11.61
C VAL A 28 -2.78 2.88 -12.64
N THR A 29 -2.54 4.10 -12.15
CA THR A 29 -2.12 5.22 -12.99
C THR A 29 -0.73 5.66 -12.57
N ASN A 30 -0.07 6.47 -13.41
CA ASN A 30 1.23 7.03 -13.07
C ASN A 30 1.16 7.87 -11.78
N SER A 31 0.10 8.65 -11.63
CA SER A 31 -0.10 9.46 -10.43
C SER A 31 -0.22 8.60 -9.18
N ASP A 32 -0.98 7.54 -9.25
CA ASP A 32 -1.16 6.62 -8.12
C ASP A 32 0.15 5.93 -7.76
N ARG A 33 0.91 5.52 -8.76
CA ARG A 33 2.22 4.90 -8.53
C ARG A 33 3.19 5.87 -7.86
N VAL A 34 3.17 7.14 -8.25
CA VAL A 34 3.99 8.17 -7.62
C VAL A 34 3.59 8.33 -6.15
N ILE A 35 2.30 8.38 -5.86
CA ILE A 35 1.81 8.49 -4.47
C ILE A 35 2.32 7.32 -3.63
N VAL A 36 2.15 6.09 -4.10
CA VAL A 36 2.61 4.89 -3.39
C VAL A 36 4.13 4.93 -3.21
N SER A 37 4.86 5.35 -4.24
CA SER A 37 6.31 5.49 -4.15
C SER A 37 6.73 6.47 -3.06
N THR A 38 6.02 7.60 -2.90
CA THR A 38 6.32 8.55 -1.83
C THR A 38 6.07 7.97 -0.43
N TRP A 39 5.07 7.12 -0.29
CA TRP A 39 4.82 6.42 0.97
C TRP A 39 5.97 5.43 1.28
N LEU A 40 6.40 4.66 0.29
CA LEU A 40 7.43 3.65 0.47
C LEU A 40 8.82 4.24 0.70
N SER A 41 9.08 5.43 0.18
CA SER A 41 10.35 6.11 0.38
C SER A 41 10.41 6.92 1.68
N GLY A 42 9.27 7.07 2.36
CA GLY A 42 9.18 7.85 3.58
C GLY A 42 9.08 9.35 3.38
N ARG A 43 8.87 9.81 2.14
CA ARG A 43 8.77 11.24 1.83
C ARG A 43 7.48 11.87 2.37
N LYS A 44 6.40 11.11 2.37
CA LYS A 44 5.10 11.55 2.87
C LYS A 44 4.53 10.55 3.84
N PRO A 45 3.77 11.01 4.85
CA PRO A 45 3.15 10.11 5.81
C PRO A 45 2.11 9.23 5.14
N ILE A 46 2.02 8.00 5.60
CA ILE A 46 1.03 7.04 5.09
C ILE A 46 -0.28 7.26 5.82
N PRO A 47 -1.40 7.47 5.10
CA PRO A 47 -2.70 7.64 5.73
C PRO A 47 -3.14 6.39 6.50
N ARG A 48 -3.92 6.61 7.56
CA ARG A 48 -4.44 5.51 8.37
C ARG A 48 -5.31 4.54 7.57
N TRP A 49 -6.06 5.06 6.60
CA TRP A 49 -6.96 4.22 5.83
C TRP A 49 -6.21 3.17 5.00
N VAL A 50 -4.95 3.44 4.67
CA VAL A 50 -4.11 2.47 3.96
C VAL A 50 -3.89 1.24 4.83
N LYS A 51 -3.58 1.43 6.10
CA LYS A 51 -3.38 0.33 7.04
C LYS A 51 -4.65 -0.51 7.18
N GLN A 52 -5.79 0.15 7.27
CA GLN A 52 -7.08 -0.55 7.40
C GLN A 52 -7.42 -1.33 6.15
N LEU A 53 -7.19 -0.75 4.97
CA LEU A 53 -7.41 -1.45 3.71
C LEU A 53 -6.54 -2.70 3.60
N LEU A 54 -5.29 -2.60 3.98
CA LEU A 54 -4.38 -3.74 3.95
C LEU A 54 -4.81 -4.82 4.94
N LYS A 55 -5.33 -4.42 6.08
CA LYS A 55 -5.86 -5.36 7.06
C LYS A 55 -7.06 -6.12 6.48
N TYR A 56 -7.99 -5.41 5.85
CA TYR A 56 -9.12 -6.04 5.19
C TYR A 56 -8.69 -6.97 4.07
N TYR A 57 -7.74 -6.53 3.27
CA TYR A 57 -7.20 -7.34 2.19
C TYR A 57 -6.62 -8.64 2.73
N LYS A 58 -5.86 -8.56 3.81
CA LYS A 58 -5.26 -9.73 4.45
C LYS A 58 -6.33 -10.68 4.97
N GLU A 59 -7.38 -10.15 5.60
CA GLU A 59 -8.46 -10.96 6.15
C GLU A 59 -9.30 -11.64 5.07
N SER A 60 -9.51 -10.98 3.94
CA SER A 60 -10.32 -11.53 2.86
C SER A 60 -9.54 -12.48 1.96
N LYS A 61 -8.21 -12.43 2.01
CA LYS A 61 -7.35 -13.30 1.20
C LYS A 61 -6.94 -14.52 2.02
N LYS A 62 -7.80 -15.48 2.10
CA LYS A 62 -7.48 -16.74 2.78
C LYS A 62 -7.21 -17.85 1.79
#